data_1bf0855d659010b28c1135b975c4578c
#
_entry.id   1bf0855d659010b28c1135b975c4578c
#
_cell.length_a   1.000
_cell.length_b   1.000
_cell.length_c   1.000
_cell.angle_alpha   90.00
_cell.angle_beta   90.00
_cell.angle_gamma   90.00
#
_symmetry.space_group_name_H-M   'P 1'
#
loop_
_entity.id
_entity.type
_entity.pdbx_description
1 polymer ?
#
loop_
_entity_poly.entity_id
_entity_poly.type
_entity_poly.pdbx_seq_one_letter_code
_entity_poly.pdbx_strand_id
1 'polypeptide(L)'
;MSRPDFDLSVYLVTDTAQCGGPEEIVETVLRAISGGVTLVQFRDHDLPDDEFVALGRRVRDVCDEIPLIIDDRVHLVAEIGADGAHVGQSDMPVAQAREVLGDNLLIGLSAQTPAHVEAA
;
A
#
# COMPACT_ATOMS: atom_id res chain seq x y z
N MET A 1 -7.35 -19.61 -2.19
CA MET A 1 -8.04 -18.33 -1.95
C MET A 1 -7.75 -17.36 -3.07
N SER A 2 -8.74 -16.59 -3.47
CA SER A 2 -8.56 -15.55 -4.48
C SER A 2 -7.93 -14.30 -3.86
N ARG A 3 -7.39 -13.44 -4.72
CA ARG A 3 -6.90 -12.12 -4.30
C ARG A 3 -8.07 -11.30 -3.77
N PRO A 4 -7.80 -10.32 -2.87
CA PRO A 4 -8.86 -9.42 -2.41
C PRO A 4 -9.52 -8.69 -3.58
N ASP A 5 -10.82 -8.48 -3.49
CA ASP A 5 -11.51 -7.58 -4.39
C ASP A 5 -11.07 -6.15 -4.12
N PHE A 6 -10.98 -5.34 -5.17
CA PHE A 6 -10.59 -3.94 -5.01
C PHE A 6 -11.37 -3.06 -5.99
N ASP A 7 -11.51 -1.80 -5.60
CA ASP A 7 -12.21 -0.78 -6.36
C ASP A 7 -11.29 0.44 -6.48
N LEU A 8 -10.93 0.80 -7.72
CA LEU A 8 -10.06 1.94 -8.01
C LEU A 8 -10.80 3.27 -8.11
N SER A 9 -12.10 3.31 -7.83
CA SER A 9 -12.92 4.52 -8.00
C SER A 9 -12.36 5.71 -7.24
N VAL A 10 -11.92 5.51 -5.98
CA VAL A 10 -11.26 6.56 -5.20
C VAL A 10 -10.06 5.95 -4.49
N TYR A 11 -8.89 6.21 -5.02
CA TYR A 11 -7.62 5.63 -4.56
C TYR A 11 -6.81 6.71 -3.82
N LEU A 12 -6.71 6.55 -2.49
CA LEU A 12 -5.91 7.45 -1.66
C LEU A 12 -4.48 6.95 -1.53
N VAL A 13 -3.51 7.77 -1.93
CA VAL A 13 -2.08 7.51 -1.67
C VAL A 13 -1.64 8.48 -0.58
N THR A 14 -1.19 7.94 0.56
CA THR A 14 -0.77 8.74 1.70
C THR A 14 0.73 9.02 1.65
N ASP A 15 1.12 10.15 2.25
CA ASP A 15 2.51 10.48 2.51
C ASP A 15 2.56 11.10 3.92
N THR A 16 3.28 10.45 4.82
CA THR A 16 3.28 10.83 6.24
C THR A 16 3.69 12.30 6.44
N ALA A 17 4.75 12.73 5.75
CA ALA A 17 5.25 14.09 5.88
C ALA A 17 4.22 15.12 5.38
N GLN A 18 3.57 14.85 4.25
CA GLN A 18 2.55 15.74 3.69
C GLN A 18 1.28 15.78 4.53
N CYS A 19 0.97 14.69 5.23
CA CYS A 19 -0.18 14.65 6.12
C CYS A 19 0.06 15.34 7.47
N GLY A 20 1.30 15.71 7.77
CA GLY A 20 1.63 16.40 9.00
C GLY A 20 2.20 15.51 10.11
N GLY A 21 2.48 14.25 9.81
CA GLY A 21 3.10 13.30 10.73
C GLY A 21 2.26 12.05 10.98
N PRO A 22 2.77 11.13 11.85
CA PRO A 22 2.13 9.83 12.06
C PRO A 22 0.69 9.88 12.60
N GLU A 23 0.40 10.80 13.52
CA GLU A 23 -0.96 10.90 14.08
C GLU A 23 -1.94 11.43 13.04
N GLU A 24 -1.51 12.40 12.27
CA GLU A 24 -2.33 13.02 11.23
C GLU A 24 -2.63 12.05 10.09
N ILE A 25 -1.73 11.12 9.78
CA ILE A 25 -1.97 10.16 8.69
C ILE A 25 -3.11 9.20 9.05
N VAL A 26 -3.16 8.73 10.28
CA VAL A 26 -4.25 7.84 10.76
C VAL A 26 -5.59 8.57 10.68
N GLU A 27 -5.63 9.81 11.15
CA GLU A 27 -6.83 10.64 11.10
C GLU A 27 -7.26 10.93 9.66
N THR A 28 -6.30 11.24 8.79
CA THR A 28 -6.56 11.51 7.36
C THR A 28 -7.18 10.29 6.69
N VAL A 29 -6.65 9.10 6.93
CA VAL A 29 -7.18 7.86 6.36
C VAL A 29 -8.60 7.63 6.86
N LEU A 30 -8.83 7.77 8.15
CA LEU A 30 -10.15 7.58 8.75
C LEU A 30 -11.20 8.50 8.12
N ARG A 31 -10.87 9.78 7.98
CA ARG A 31 -11.75 10.77 7.35
C ARG A 31 -11.99 10.49 5.88
N ALA A 32 -10.94 10.07 5.17
CA ALA A 32 -11.04 9.75 3.75
C ALA A 32 -11.98 8.56 3.51
N ILE A 33 -11.89 7.53 4.34
CA ILE A 33 -12.77 6.36 4.25
C ILE A 33 -14.22 6.78 4.51
N SER A 34 -14.45 7.63 5.50
CA SER A 34 -15.78 8.18 5.75
C SER A 34 -16.31 8.98 4.57
N GLY A 35 -15.42 9.56 3.77
CA GLY A 35 -15.77 10.32 2.57
C GLY A 35 -15.92 9.49 1.29
N GLY A 36 -15.69 8.17 1.35
CA GLY A 36 -15.93 7.28 0.22
C GLY A 36 -14.69 6.72 -0.47
N VAL A 37 -13.50 6.80 0.15
CA VAL A 37 -12.30 6.17 -0.39
C VAL A 37 -12.48 4.65 -0.43
N THR A 38 -12.06 4.03 -1.55
CA THR A 38 -12.28 2.61 -1.80
C THR A 38 -10.99 1.79 -1.80
N LEU A 39 -9.83 2.44 -1.82
CA LEU A 39 -8.53 1.78 -1.79
C LEU A 39 -7.51 2.75 -1.17
N VAL A 40 -6.65 2.26 -0.27
CA VAL A 40 -5.64 3.08 0.42
C VAL A 40 -4.26 2.52 0.13
N GLN A 41 -3.32 3.39 -0.22
CA GLN A 41 -1.89 3.08 -0.25
C GLN A 41 -1.18 3.83 0.86
N PHE A 42 -0.49 3.09 1.74
CA PHE A 42 0.34 3.66 2.79
C PHE A 42 1.77 3.81 2.28
N ARG A 43 2.25 5.03 2.25
CA ARG A 43 3.56 5.39 1.71
C ARG A 43 4.35 6.21 2.71
N ASP A 44 5.57 5.79 3.01
CA ASP A 44 6.54 6.54 3.81
C ASP A 44 7.94 6.04 3.47
N HIS A 45 8.83 6.94 3.07
CA HIS A 45 10.21 6.61 2.70
C HIS A 45 11.21 6.90 3.82
N ASP A 46 10.80 7.56 4.90
CA ASP A 46 11.71 8.06 5.92
C ASP A 46 11.74 7.20 7.19
N LEU A 47 10.63 6.55 7.56
CA LEU A 47 10.56 5.75 8.78
C LEU A 47 11.38 4.47 8.67
N PRO A 48 12.09 4.07 9.76
CA PRO A 48 12.66 2.73 9.83
C PRO A 48 11.57 1.66 9.76
N ASP A 49 11.94 0.43 9.40
CA ASP A 49 10.98 -0.66 9.20
C ASP A 49 10.10 -0.93 10.42
N ASP A 50 10.66 -0.93 11.62
CA ASP A 50 9.88 -1.19 12.85
C ASP A 50 8.83 -0.11 13.11
N GLU A 51 9.17 1.15 12.90
CA GLU A 51 8.22 2.26 13.03
C GLU A 51 7.20 2.26 11.91
N PHE A 52 7.64 1.90 10.69
CA PHE A 52 6.74 1.75 9.54
C PHE A 52 5.69 0.67 9.82
N VAL A 53 6.10 -0.48 10.35
CA VAL A 53 5.17 -1.57 10.69
C VAL A 53 4.19 -1.12 11.77
N ALA A 54 4.66 -0.45 12.81
CA ALA A 54 3.80 0.01 13.90
C ALA A 54 2.74 0.99 13.39
N LEU A 55 3.14 1.96 12.58
CA LEU A 55 2.21 2.92 11.98
C LEU A 55 1.29 2.23 10.96
N GLY A 56 1.84 1.34 10.15
CA GLY A 56 1.06 0.58 9.16
C GLY A 56 -0.04 -0.25 9.78
N ARG A 57 0.21 -0.86 10.94
CA ARG A 57 -0.81 -1.59 11.68
C ARG A 57 -1.94 -0.68 12.16
N ARG A 58 -1.61 0.54 12.59
CA ARG A 58 -2.62 1.52 12.98
C ARG A 58 -3.48 1.95 11.79
N VAL A 59 -2.84 2.17 10.64
CA VAL A 59 -3.55 2.47 9.40
C VAL A 59 -4.43 1.29 8.99
N ARG A 60 -3.91 0.06 9.09
CA ARG A 60 -4.70 -1.15 8.80
C ARG A 60 -5.96 -1.22 9.63
N ASP A 61 -5.86 -0.93 10.92
CA ASP A 61 -7.00 -0.99 11.83
C ASP A 61 -8.12 -0.02 11.42
N VAL A 62 -7.77 1.20 11.00
CA VAL A 62 -8.78 2.18 10.59
C VAL A 62 -9.31 1.94 9.18
N CYS A 63 -8.60 1.20 8.33
CA CYS A 63 -9.08 0.82 7.00
C CYS A 63 -10.23 -0.19 7.06
N ASP A 64 -10.26 -1.03 8.11
CA ASP A 64 -11.26 -2.07 8.29
C ASP A 64 -11.35 -2.96 7.04
N GLU A 65 -12.45 -2.94 6.30
CA GLU A 65 -12.64 -3.75 5.09
C GLU A 65 -12.05 -3.12 3.82
N ILE A 66 -11.62 -1.87 3.87
CA ILE A 66 -11.03 -1.20 2.71
C ILE A 66 -9.61 -1.77 2.48
N PRO A 67 -9.30 -2.26 1.26
CA PRO A 67 -7.98 -2.82 0.99
C PRO A 67 -6.87 -1.81 1.23
N LEU A 68 -5.79 -2.30 1.84
CA LEU A 68 -4.59 -1.51 2.15
C LEU A 68 -3.40 -2.04 1.35
N ILE A 69 -2.76 -1.15 0.60
CA ILE A 69 -1.56 -1.43 -0.18
C ILE A 69 -0.38 -0.73 0.47
N ILE A 70 0.76 -1.42 0.57
CA ILE A 70 1.99 -0.86 1.11
C ILE A 70 2.90 -0.45 -0.04
N ASP A 71 3.40 0.78 -0.03
CA ASP A 71 4.34 1.24 -1.05
C ASP A 71 5.74 0.66 -0.79
N ASP A 72 6.30 0.03 -1.80
CA ASP A 72 7.67 -0.49 -1.92
C ASP A 72 8.02 -1.60 -0.92
N ARG A 73 7.89 -1.43 0.36
CA ARG A 73 8.37 -2.36 1.42
C ARG A 73 7.63 -3.71 1.41
N VAL A 74 7.81 -4.46 0.33
CA VAL A 74 7.11 -5.72 0.06
C VAL A 74 7.28 -6.72 1.22
N HIS A 75 8.47 -6.76 1.81
CA HIS A 75 8.80 -7.67 2.91
C HIS A 75 8.00 -7.40 4.20
N LEU A 76 7.37 -6.24 4.33
CA LEU A 76 6.61 -5.87 5.53
C LEU A 76 5.10 -6.04 5.40
N VAL A 77 4.63 -6.44 4.22
CA VAL A 77 3.18 -6.58 3.96
C VAL A 77 2.53 -7.56 4.95
N ALA A 78 3.13 -8.73 5.15
CA ALA A 78 2.57 -9.75 6.05
C ALA A 78 2.54 -9.27 7.50
N GLU A 79 3.57 -8.57 7.96
CA GLU A 79 3.64 -8.07 9.34
C GLU A 79 2.57 -7.01 9.63
N ILE A 80 2.25 -6.19 8.64
CA ILE A 80 1.21 -5.15 8.75
C ILE A 80 -0.18 -5.77 8.60
N GLY A 81 -0.31 -6.87 7.87
CA GLY A 81 -1.59 -7.46 7.52
C GLY A 81 -2.24 -6.74 6.34
N ALA A 82 -1.44 -6.16 5.46
CA ALA A 82 -1.94 -5.46 4.28
C ALA A 82 -2.38 -6.43 3.19
N ASP A 83 -3.09 -5.89 2.19
CA ASP A 83 -3.67 -6.68 1.10
C ASP A 83 -2.75 -6.75 -0.12
N GLY A 84 -1.64 -6.04 -0.11
CA GLY A 84 -0.68 -6.08 -1.19
C GLY A 84 0.37 -5.00 -1.11
N ALA A 85 1.15 -4.86 -2.19
CA ALA A 85 2.21 -3.88 -2.30
C ALA A 85 2.17 -3.16 -3.65
N HIS A 86 2.71 -1.95 -3.68
CA HIS A 86 2.90 -1.17 -4.89
C HIS A 86 4.40 -0.94 -5.10
N VAL A 87 4.91 -1.25 -6.30
CA VAL A 87 6.32 -1.08 -6.63
C VAL A 87 6.49 -0.16 -7.83
N GLY A 88 7.59 0.61 -7.84
CA GLY A 88 8.00 1.41 -8.98
C GLY A 88 9.04 0.69 -9.83
N GLN A 89 9.50 1.34 -10.89
CA GLN A 89 10.45 0.74 -11.85
C GLN A 89 11.83 0.47 -11.23
N SER A 90 12.23 1.25 -10.22
CA SER A 90 13.52 1.09 -9.54
C SER A 90 13.43 0.26 -8.26
N ASP A 91 12.24 -0.24 -7.92
CA ASP A 91 12.00 -1.05 -6.73
C ASP A 91 12.13 -2.54 -7.05
N MET A 92 11.69 -3.41 -6.13
CA MET A 92 11.67 -4.85 -6.35
C MET A 92 10.88 -5.20 -7.60
N PRO A 93 11.42 -6.00 -8.54
CA PRO A 93 10.67 -6.42 -9.72
C PRO A 93 9.36 -7.14 -9.36
N VAL A 94 8.34 -6.98 -10.19
CA VAL A 94 7.01 -7.58 -9.94
C VAL A 94 7.10 -9.09 -9.74
N ALA A 95 7.90 -9.79 -10.53
CA ALA A 95 8.06 -11.24 -10.40
C ALA A 95 8.61 -11.62 -9.03
N GLN A 96 9.60 -10.88 -8.52
CA GLN A 96 10.17 -11.12 -7.20
C GLN A 96 9.17 -10.75 -6.09
N ALA A 97 8.44 -9.66 -6.24
CA ALA A 97 7.39 -9.27 -5.30
C ALA A 97 6.32 -10.37 -5.21
N ARG A 98 5.96 -10.96 -6.34
CA ARG A 98 5.00 -12.06 -6.37
C ARG A 98 5.52 -13.29 -5.63
N GLU A 99 6.81 -13.57 -5.72
CA GLU A 99 7.42 -14.67 -4.94
C GLU A 99 7.33 -14.41 -3.44
N VAL A 100 7.56 -13.19 -3.00
CA VAL A 100 7.47 -12.81 -1.58
C VAL A 100 6.03 -12.86 -1.07
N LEU A 101 5.08 -12.30 -1.85
CA LEU A 101 3.69 -12.14 -1.42
C LEU A 101 2.82 -13.38 -1.69
N GLY A 102 3.22 -14.23 -2.63
CA GLY A 102 2.40 -15.34 -3.11
C GLY A 102 1.36 -14.86 -4.12
N ASP A 103 0.41 -15.74 -4.46
CA ASP A 103 -0.56 -15.49 -5.53
C ASP A 103 -1.83 -14.78 -5.09
N ASN A 104 -2.04 -14.64 -3.78
CA ASN A 104 -3.32 -14.18 -3.24
C ASN A 104 -3.36 -12.70 -2.87
N LEU A 105 -2.23 -11.98 -2.95
CA LEU A 105 -2.16 -10.56 -2.60
C LEU A 105 -2.06 -9.70 -3.85
N LEU A 106 -2.44 -8.42 -3.70
CA LEU A 106 -2.42 -7.45 -4.79
C LEU A 106 -1.01 -6.92 -5.03
N ILE A 107 -0.67 -6.66 -6.30
CA ILE A 107 0.55 -5.95 -6.66
C ILE A 107 0.18 -4.82 -7.60
N GLY A 108 0.58 -3.59 -7.24
CA GLY A 108 0.50 -2.42 -8.10
C GLY A 108 1.89 -2.11 -8.68
N LEU A 109 1.92 -1.55 -9.87
CA LEU A 109 3.16 -1.17 -10.53
C LEU A 109 3.01 0.21 -11.17
N SER A 110 3.98 1.10 -10.88
CA SER A 110 4.08 2.38 -11.59
C SER A 110 4.77 2.15 -12.94
N ALA A 111 4.06 2.44 -14.03
CA ALA A 111 4.57 2.29 -15.38
C ALA A 111 4.32 3.58 -16.16
N GLN A 112 5.35 4.12 -16.83
CA GLN A 112 5.28 5.39 -17.55
C GLN A 112 5.45 5.23 -19.05
N THR A 113 5.83 4.05 -19.53
CA THR A 113 6.05 3.76 -20.95
C THR A 113 5.43 2.41 -21.32
N PRO A 114 5.14 2.17 -22.62
CA PRO A 114 4.72 0.85 -23.07
C PRO A 114 5.71 -0.25 -22.72
N ALA A 115 7.01 0.04 -22.77
CA ALA A 115 8.05 -0.94 -22.40
C ALA A 115 7.93 -1.35 -20.93
N HIS A 116 7.61 -0.41 -20.02
CA HIS A 116 7.38 -0.72 -18.61
C HIS A 116 6.19 -1.69 -18.45
N VAL A 117 5.14 -1.50 -19.21
CA VAL A 117 3.95 -2.35 -19.14
C VAL A 117 4.27 -3.75 -19.66
N GLU A 118 5.00 -3.86 -20.77
CA GLU A 118 5.37 -5.16 -21.35
C GLU A 118 6.30 -5.93 -20.41
N ALA A 119 7.20 -5.26 -19.71
CA ALA A 119 8.14 -5.89 -18.77
C ALA A 119 7.49 -6.34 -17.46
N ALA A 120 6.29 -5.90 -17.17
CA ALA A 120 5.61 -6.20 -15.91
C ALA A 120 5.24 -7.69 -15.75
#